data_465758f5e2d7bfcb73177870ac88e4b1
#
_entry.id   465758f5e2d7bfcb73177870ac88e4b1
#
_cell.length_a   1.000
_cell.length_b   1.000
_cell.length_c   1.000
_cell.angle_alpha   90.00
_cell.angle_beta   90.00
_cell.angle_gamma   90.00
#
_symmetry.space_group_name_H-M   'P 1'
#
loop_
_entity.id
_entity.type
_entity.pdbx_description
1 polymer ?
#
loop_
_entity_poly.entity_id
_entity_poly.type
_entity_poly.pdbx_seq_one_letter_code
_entity_poly.pdbx_strand_id
1 'polypeptide(L)'
;PAELLPAVADAAVGPSKVARPLAQAALRSHPRVRELAEQGLAARTVAVRTSAAAWVGSLARPESVPALRTALSREKGGVVPAALLAALEDCGADMTEFLSPQALGAEAAKGLRRKIPASLSWFDPLSLPSVRWKGGDAVDPRTLWWWVVLADRLKNPSGRGPVDLYLSLLEPADAAVLAAHVVRAWVVQDTAHPSAQDSQAYAQTAGRQRYDQTRRWLASCRTTPRLADSLPQAEAEAAVGLEERVAQAYAEHQRTYVGSAIA
;
A
#
# COMPACT_ATOMS: atom_id res chain seq x y z
N PRO A 1 10.35 -31.58 -16.05
CA PRO A 1 11.80 -31.73 -15.98
C PRO A 1 12.34 -31.03 -14.74
N ALA A 2 13.17 -31.72 -13.95
CA ALA A 2 13.73 -31.23 -12.70
C ALA A 2 14.51 -29.90 -12.88
N GLU A 3 15.08 -29.68 -14.03
CA GLU A 3 15.87 -28.48 -14.38
C GLU A 3 15.06 -27.18 -14.40
N LEU A 4 13.74 -27.24 -14.64
CA LEU A 4 12.87 -26.06 -14.67
C LEU A 4 12.33 -25.68 -13.30
N LEU A 5 12.42 -26.56 -12.31
CA LEU A 5 11.84 -26.36 -10.99
C LEU A 5 12.33 -25.07 -10.29
N PRO A 6 13.65 -24.74 -10.29
CA PRO A 6 14.13 -23.50 -9.69
C PRO A 6 13.54 -22.26 -10.37
N ALA A 7 13.52 -22.22 -11.70
CA ALA A 7 12.98 -21.09 -12.44
C ALA A 7 11.47 -20.87 -12.19
N VAL A 8 10.70 -21.96 -12.09
CA VAL A 8 9.27 -21.87 -11.76
C VAL A 8 9.07 -21.42 -10.30
N ALA A 9 9.91 -21.90 -9.37
CA ALA A 9 9.88 -21.47 -7.98
C ALA A 9 10.21 -19.97 -7.83
N ASP A 10 11.21 -19.48 -8.55
CA ASP A 10 11.56 -18.06 -8.59
C ASP A 10 10.40 -17.21 -9.17
N ALA A 11 9.76 -17.70 -10.23
CA ALA A 11 8.58 -17.03 -10.79
C ALA A 11 7.40 -17.01 -9.82
N ALA A 12 7.23 -18.05 -8.97
CA ALA A 12 6.15 -18.14 -7.98
C ALA A 12 6.24 -17.10 -6.86
N VAL A 13 7.41 -16.52 -6.62
CA VAL A 13 7.63 -15.42 -5.65
C VAL A 13 8.05 -14.12 -6.33
N GLY A 14 8.20 -14.14 -7.64
CA GLY A 14 8.69 -13.03 -8.47
C GLY A 14 7.72 -11.83 -8.53
N PRO A 15 8.17 -10.71 -9.11
CA PRO A 15 7.40 -9.45 -9.15
C PRO A 15 6.23 -9.48 -10.13
N SER A 16 6.21 -10.38 -11.09
CA SER A 16 5.18 -10.42 -12.13
C SER A 16 3.81 -10.82 -11.57
N LYS A 17 2.85 -9.92 -11.68
CA LYS A 17 1.45 -10.16 -11.26
C LYS A 17 0.74 -11.24 -12.08
N VAL A 18 1.25 -11.56 -13.27
CA VAL A 18 0.69 -12.59 -14.16
C VAL A 18 1.42 -13.92 -14.00
N ALA A 19 2.75 -13.91 -14.03
CA ALA A 19 3.55 -15.14 -13.96
C ALA A 19 3.46 -15.82 -12.58
N ARG A 20 3.41 -15.02 -11.49
CA ARG A 20 3.39 -15.52 -10.13
C ARG A 20 2.23 -16.51 -9.87
N PRO A 21 0.95 -16.15 -10.08
CA PRO A 21 -0.16 -17.07 -9.82
C PRO A 21 -0.12 -18.30 -10.72
N LEU A 22 0.35 -18.18 -11.95
CA LEU A 22 0.51 -19.33 -12.85
C LEU A 22 1.58 -20.30 -12.35
N ALA A 23 2.73 -19.79 -11.91
CA ALA A 23 3.79 -20.59 -11.34
C ALA A 23 3.38 -21.28 -10.03
N GLN A 24 2.66 -20.57 -9.15
CA GLN A 24 2.09 -21.13 -7.92
C GLN A 24 1.07 -22.23 -8.23
N ALA A 25 0.21 -22.02 -9.22
CA ALA A 25 -0.73 -23.04 -9.67
C ALA A 25 -0.04 -24.29 -10.23
N ALA A 26 1.00 -24.10 -11.04
CA ALA A 26 1.80 -25.20 -11.59
C ALA A 26 2.51 -26.03 -10.50
N LEU A 27 2.91 -25.39 -9.40
CA LEU A 27 3.60 -26.04 -8.29
C LEU A 27 2.65 -26.61 -7.21
N ARG A 28 1.34 -26.34 -7.29
CA ARG A 28 0.38 -26.69 -6.23
C ARG A 28 0.43 -28.15 -5.81
N SER A 29 0.58 -29.06 -6.76
CA SER A 29 0.63 -30.53 -6.53
C SER A 29 2.05 -31.06 -6.38
N HIS A 30 3.07 -30.20 -6.39
CA HIS A 30 4.45 -30.64 -6.29
C HIS A 30 4.76 -31.08 -4.84
N PRO A 31 5.41 -32.25 -4.60
CA PRO A 31 5.68 -32.74 -3.23
C PRO A 31 6.43 -31.75 -2.35
N ARG A 32 7.32 -30.95 -2.94
CA ARG A 32 8.14 -29.95 -2.24
C ARG A 32 7.59 -28.54 -2.29
N VAL A 33 6.29 -28.34 -2.64
CA VAL A 33 5.71 -27.00 -2.78
C VAL A 33 5.88 -26.15 -1.52
N ARG A 34 5.70 -26.76 -0.34
CA ARG A 34 5.88 -26.10 0.96
C ARG A 34 7.31 -25.59 1.13
N GLU A 35 8.28 -26.45 0.94
CA GLU A 35 9.70 -26.10 1.07
C GLU A 35 10.12 -24.98 0.10
N LEU A 36 9.65 -25.06 -1.14
CA LEU A 36 9.92 -24.03 -2.16
C LEU A 36 9.33 -22.68 -1.76
N ALA A 37 8.12 -22.66 -1.20
CA ALA A 37 7.49 -21.42 -0.71
C ALA A 37 8.25 -20.86 0.52
N GLU A 38 8.61 -21.71 1.48
CA GLU A 38 9.35 -21.34 2.70
C GLU A 38 10.75 -20.79 2.39
N GLN A 39 11.46 -21.32 1.38
CA GLN A 39 12.76 -20.78 0.95
C GLN A 39 12.70 -19.29 0.59
N GLY A 40 11.62 -18.84 -0.01
CA GLY A 40 11.41 -17.44 -0.35
C GLY A 40 11.32 -16.49 0.87
N LEU A 41 11.01 -17.02 2.06
CA LEU A 41 10.95 -16.23 3.30
C LEU A 41 12.33 -15.67 3.73
N ALA A 42 13.42 -16.28 3.27
CA ALA A 42 14.79 -15.83 3.55
C ALA A 42 15.38 -14.95 2.44
N ALA A 43 14.61 -14.60 1.41
CA ALA A 43 15.10 -13.83 0.27
C ALA A 43 15.59 -12.43 0.68
N ARG A 44 16.55 -11.87 -0.09
CA ARG A 44 17.13 -10.56 0.19
C ARG A 44 16.13 -9.41 0.01
N THR A 45 15.22 -9.50 -0.97
CA THR A 45 14.30 -8.42 -1.31
C THR A 45 12.99 -8.52 -0.54
N VAL A 46 12.49 -7.40 -0.05
CA VAL A 46 11.21 -7.27 0.65
C VAL A 46 10.05 -7.83 -0.18
N ALA A 47 10.02 -7.51 -1.49
CA ALA A 47 8.96 -7.95 -2.38
C ALA A 47 8.86 -9.48 -2.47
N VAL A 48 10.00 -10.18 -2.57
CA VAL A 48 10.04 -11.65 -2.62
C VAL A 48 9.61 -12.24 -1.30
N ARG A 49 10.09 -11.72 -0.15
CA ARG A 49 9.67 -12.21 1.16
C ARG A 49 8.17 -12.03 1.41
N THR A 50 7.61 -10.88 1.01
CA THR A 50 6.16 -10.63 1.08
C THR A 50 5.37 -11.61 0.22
N SER A 51 5.82 -11.85 -1.03
CA SER A 51 5.17 -12.80 -1.93
C SER A 51 5.27 -14.24 -1.42
N ALA A 52 6.40 -14.61 -0.84
CA ALA A 52 6.62 -15.92 -0.25
C ALA A 52 5.72 -16.14 0.97
N ALA A 53 5.60 -15.16 1.86
CA ALA A 53 4.70 -15.23 3.01
C ALA A 53 3.25 -15.44 2.54
N ALA A 54 2.78 -14.66 1.57
CA ALA A 54 1.44 -14.83 1.01
C ALA A 54 1.25 -16.21 0.35
N TRP A 55 2.27 -16.73 -0.32
CA TRP A 55 2.20 -18.06 -0.93
C TRP A 55 2.14 -19.16 0.15
N VAL A 56 3.00 -19.09 1.18
CA VAL A 56 2.96 -20.04 2.32
C VAL A 56 1.57 -20.01 2.98
N GLY A 57 1.01 -18.82 3.25
CA GLY A 57 -0.35 -18.68 3.79
C GLY A 57 -1.40 -19.33 2.90
N SER A 58 -1.32 -19.15 1.57
CA SER A 58 -2.27 -19.76 0.61
C SER A 58 -2.22 -21.30 0.57
N LEU A 59 -1.11 -21.90 1.01
CA LEU A 59 -1.00 -23.35 1.17
C LEU A 59 -1.67 -23.85 2.47
N ALA A 60 -1.88 -22.96 3.44
CA ALA A 60 -2.55 -23.20 4.72
C ALA A 60 -2.01 -24.47 5.45
N ARG A 61 -0.69 -24.63 5.49
CA ARG A 61 -0.04 -25.81 6.07
C ARG A 61 0.45 -25.50 7.49
N PRO A 62 -0.10 -26.15 8.55
CA PRO A 62 0.37 -25.96 9.93
C PRO A 62 1.86 -26.21 10.13
N GLU A 63 2.45 -27.09 9.32
CA GLU A 63 3.88 -27.41 9.37
C GLU A 63 4.77 -26.24 8.97
N SER A 64 4.23 -25.18 8.34
CA SER A 64 4.96 -23.97 7.99
C SER A 64 5.05 -22.94 9.14
N VAL A 65 4.29 -23.13 10.22
CA VAL A 65 4.27 -22.20 11.38
C VAL A 65 5.67 -21.93 11.95
N PRO A 66 6.56 -22.92 12.17
CA PRO A 66 7.91 -22.65 12.68
C PRO A 66 8.75 -21.79 11.72
N ALA A 67 8.64 -21.99 10.41
CA ALA A 67 9.36 -21.22 9.40
C ALA A 67 8.86 -19.76 9.36
N LEU A 68 7.54 -19.55 9.42
CA LEU A 68 6.92 -18.23 9.48
C LEU A 68 7.32 -17.46 10.74
N ARG A 69 7.31 -18.09 11.93
CA ARG A 69 7.76 -17.49 13.19
C ARG A 69 9.24 -17.10 13.14
N THR A 70 10.08 -17.96 12.58
CA THR A 70 11.50 -17.67 12.37
C THR A 70 11.70 -16.50 11.42
N ALA A 71 10.94 -16.42 10.35
CA ALA A 71 10.98 -15.28 9.44
C ALA A 71 10.52 -13.98 10.13
N LEU A 72 9.41 -14.03 10.88
CA LEU A 72 8.86 -12.89 11.61
C LEU A 72 9.84 -12.31 12.64
N SER A 73 10.58 -13.16 13.36
CA SER A 73 11.56 -12.70 14.35
C SER A 73 12.73 -11.91 13.76
N ARG A 74 13.02 -12.09 12.48
CA ARG A 74 14.09 -11.38 11.75
C ARG A 74 13.65 -10.02 11.19
N GLU A 75 12.35 -9.82 11.06
CA GLU A 75 11.81 -8.59 10.46
C GLU A 75 11.70 -7.46 11.48
N LYS A 76 12.11 -6.26 11.06
CA LYS A 76 12.11 -5.07 11.93
C LYS A 76 10.89 -4.16 11.74
N GLY A 77 9.85 -4.65 11.09
CA GLY A 77 8.61 -3.92 10.81
C GLY A 77 8.43 -3.55 9.34
N GLY A 78 7.19 -3.21 8.97
CA GLY A 78 6.79 -2.88 7.60
C GLY A 78 5.84 -3.93 7.00
N VAL A 79 5.86 -4.06 5.68
CA VAL A 79 4.91 -4.91 4.93
C VAL A 79 5.14 -6.41 5.15
N VAL A 80 6.40 -6.83 5.36
CA VAL A 80 6.73 -8.27 5.50
C VAL A 80 6.15 -8.86 6.79
N PRO A 81 6.31 -8.25 7.98
CA PRO A 81 5.65 -8.74 9.19
C PRO A 81 4.13 -8.87 9.04
N ALA A 82 3.49 -7.93 8.35
CA ALA A 82 2.07 -7.99 8.09
C ALA A 82 1.68 -9.23 7.28
N ALA A 83 2.41 -9.52 6.21
CA ALA A 83 2.19 -10.71 5.39
C ALA A 83 2.47 -12.01 6.14
N LEU A 84 3.49 -12.00 7.03
CA LEU A 84 3.83 -13.15 7.86
C LEU A 84 2.76 -13.44 8.92
N LEU A 85 2.19 -12.38 9.55
CA LEU A 85 1.09 -12.55 10.52
C LEU A 85 -0.15 -13.12 9.84
N ALA A 86 -0.53 -12.61 8.66
CA ALA A 86 -1.62 -13.17 7.87
C ALA A 86 -1.36 -14.64 7.51
N ALA A 87 -0.14 -14.98 7.09
CA ALA A 87 0.22 -16.36 6.77
C ALA A 87 0.21 -17.28 8.00
N LEU A 88 0.59 -16.79 9.17
CA LEU A 88 0.50 -17.52 10.43
C LEU A 88 -0.95 -17.85 10.77
N GLU A 89 -1.85 -16.87 10.63
CA GLU A 89 -3.28 -17.10 10.82
C GLU A 89 -3.83 -18.13 9.83
N ASP A 90 -3.54 -17.97 8.54
CA ASP A 90 -3.96 -18.91 7.48
C ASP A 90 -3.46 -20.33 7.75
N CYS A 91 -2.29 -20.49 8.38
CA CYS A 91 -1.71 -21.78 8.78
C CYS A 91 -2.24 -22.29 10.14
N GLY A 92 -3.19 -21.58 10.77
CA GLY A 92 -3.80 -22.02 12.04
C GLY A 92 -2.90 -21.84 13.26
N ALA A 93 -1.95 -20.93 13.24
CA ALA A 93 -1.10 -20.64 14.40
C ALA A 93 -1.90 -19.98 15.52
N ASP A 94 -1.52 -20.23 16.77
CA ASP A 94 -1.98 -19.41 17.89
C ASP A 94 -1.42 -17.99 17.75
N MET A 95 -2.31 -17.03 17.61
CA MET A 95 -2.01 -15.61 17.41
C MET A 95 -2.03 -14.79 18.70
N THR A 96 -2.34 -15.40 19.85
CA THR A 96 -2.54 -14.70 21.13
C THR A 96 -1.35 -13.82 21.52
N GLU A 97 -0.12 -14.30 21.28
CA GLU A 97 1.10 -13.56 21.59
C GLU A 97 1.26 -12.25 20.76
N PHE A 98 0.68 -12.20 19.56
CA PHE A 98 0.76 -11.05 18.66
C PHE A 98 -0.44 -10.13 18.78
N LEU A 99 -1.59 -10.67 19.19
CA LEU A 99 -2.89 -10.01 19.16
C LEU A 99 -3.39 -9.60 20.55
N SER A 100 -2.59 -9.82 21.61
CA SER A 100 -2.96 -9.31 22.93
C SER A 100 -2.95 -7.77 22.97
N PRO A 101 -3.84 -7.11 23.75
CA PRO A 101 -3.83 -5.66 23.92
C PRO A 101 -2.45 -5.08 24.25
N GLN A 102 -1.66 -5.80 25.08
CA GLN A 102 -0.31 -5.42 25.47
C GLN A 102 0.66 -5.46 24.27
N ALA A 103 0.60 -6.51 23.47
CA ALA A 103 1.45 -6.66 22.29
C ALA A 103 1.14 -5.57 21.24
N LEU A 104 -0.14 -5.32 20.99
CA LEU A 104 -0.60 -4.27 20.06
C LEU A 104 -0.25 -2.87 20.55
N GLY A 105 -0.36 -2.60 21.85
CA GLY A 105 0.09 -1.35 22.46
C GLY A 105 1.61 -1.14 22.33
N ALA A 106 2.40 -2.20 22.54
CA ALA A 106 3.85 -2.16 22.35
C ALA A 106 4.24 -1.93 20.88
N GLU A 107 3.55 -2.56 19.94
CA GLU A 107 3.70 -2.34 18.51
C GLU A 107 3.41 -0.88 18.15
N ALA A 108 2.27 -0.34 18.62
CA ALA A 108 1.87 1.04 18.39
C ALA A 108 2.92 2.02 18.95
N ALA A 109 3.37 1.82 20.18
CA ALA A 109 4.40 2.66 20.80
C ALA A 109 5.71 2.67 19.99
N LYS A 110 6.12 1.52 19.44
CA LYS A 110 7.30 1.40 18.56
C LYS A 110 7.05 2.02 17.19
N GLY A 111 5.87 1.80 16.62
CA GLY A 111 5.51 2.26 15.29
C GLY A 111 5.39 3.77 15.18
N LEU A 112 4.79 4.41 16.18
CA LEU A 112 4.58 5.86 16.25
C LEU A 112 5.86 6.67 16.56
N ARG A 113 6.97 6.03 16.93
CA ARG A 113 8.28 6.70 17.00
C ARG A 113 8.86 7.02 15.64
N ARG A 114 8.34 6.39 14.58
CA ARG A 114 8.77 6.64 13.20
C ARG A 114 8.02 7.83 12.62
N LYS A 115 8.61 8.48 11.62
CA LYS A 115 7.96 9.59 10.91
C LYS A 115 6.59 9.14 10.39
N ILE A 116 5.55 9.90 10.75
CA ILE A 116 4.20 9.69 10.24
C ILE A 116 4.19 10.03 8.74
N PRO A 117 3.49 9.23 7.90
CA PRO A 117 3.35 9.52 6.48
C PRO A 117 2.73 10.90 6.25
N ALA A 118 3.26 11.66 5.30
CA ALA A 118 2.71 12.97 4.94
C ALA A 118 1.28 12.87 4.38
N SER A 119 0.93 11.72 3.80
CA SER A 119 -0.43 11.38 3.34
C SER A 119 -1.48 11.44 4.46
N LEU A 120 -1.09 11.39 5.72
CA LEU A 120 -1.97 11.46 6.88
C LEU A 120 -1.93 12.81 7.61
N SER A 121 -1.30 13.84 7.05
CA SER A 121 -1.20 15.18 7.68
C SER A 121 -2.56 15.83 7.93
N TRP A 122 -3.59 15.42 7.20
CA TRP A 122 -4.96 15.87 7.31
C TRP A 122 -5.76 15.18 8.42
N PHE A 123 -5.32 14.01 8.90
CA PHE A 123 -6.05 13.22 9.88
C PHE A 123 -5.72 13.68 11.30
N ASP A 124 -6.75 14.05 12.05
CA ASP A 124 -6.61 14.41 13.47
C ASP A 124 -6.70 13.16 14.37
N PRO A 125 -5.61 12.70 14.98
CA PRO A 125 -5.63 11.54 15.86
C PRO A 125 -6.51 11.72 17.11
N LEU A 126 -6.77 12.98 17.52
CA LEU A 126 -7.61 13.27 18.68
C LEU A 126 -9.10 13.11 18.37
N SER A 127 -9.46 13.05 17.08
CA SER A 127 -10.85 12.81 16.65
C SER A 127 -11.26 11.34 16.71
N LEU A 128 -10.32 10.41 16.96
CA LEU A 128 -10.61 8.98 16.99
C LEU A 128 -11.65 8.64 18.07
N PRO A 129 -12.67 7.81 17.74
CA PRO A 129 -13.69 7.42 18.69
C PRO A 129 -13.11 6.52 19.79
N SER A 130 -13.72 6.56 20.97
CA SER A 130 -13.47 5.57 22.00
C SER A 130 -14.09 4.24 21.59
N VAL A 131 -13.29 3.19 21.52
CA VAL A 131 -13.72 1.83 21.17
C VAL A 131 -13.19 0.82 22.19
N ARG A 132 -13.80 -0.37 22.24
CA ARG A 132 -13.48 -1.42 23.21
C ARG A 132 -13.03 -2.68 22.53
N TRP A 133 -12.15 -3.39 23.20
CA TRP A 133 -11.85 -4.79 22.90
C TRP A 133 -13.09 -5.66 23.13
N LYS A 134 -13.18 -6.82 22.52
CA LYS A 134 -14.22 -7.83 22.79
C LYS A 134 -14.34 -8.23 24.28
N GLY A 135 -13.31 -7.97 25.06
CA GLY A 135 -13.34 -8.15 26.53
C GLY A 135 -13.92 -6.99 27.30
N GLY A 136 -14.39 -5.93 26.65
CA GLY A 136 -15.03 -4.76 27.25
C GLY A 136 -14.06 -3.65 27.67
N ASP A 137 -12.77 -3.88 27.73
CA ASP A 137 -11.76 -2.88 28.07
C ASP A 137 -11.60 -1.85 26.94
N ALA A 138 -11.32 -0.60 27.30
CA ALA A 138 -11.07 0.46 26.32
C ALA A 138 -9.75 0.24 25.57
N VAL A 139 -9.76 0.52 24.27
CA VAL A 139 -8.54 0.52 23.44
C VAL A 139 -7.81 1.84 23.63
N ASP A 140 -6.48 1.78 23.83
CA ASP A 140 -5.65 2.98 23.85
C ASP A 140 -5.76 3.72 22.49
N PRO A 141 -6.14 5.01 22.47
CA PRO A 141 -6.24 5.80 21.23
C PRO A 141 -4.95 5.78 20.38
N ARG A 142 -3.78 5.63 21.00
CA ARG A 142 -2.49 5.51 20.30
C ARG A 142 -2.42 4.21 19.49
N THR A 143 -3.04 3.15 19.96
CA THR A 143 -3.13 1.88 19.23
C THR A 143 -3.99 2.06 17.98
N LEU A 144 -5.14 2.73 18.10
CA LEU A 144 -6.01 3.03 16.96
C LEU A 144 -5.32 3.94 15.95
N TRP A 145 -4.63 4.97 16.43
CA TRP A 145 -3.84 5.84 15.56
C TRP A 145 -2.76 5.06 14.80
N TRP A 146 -2.07 4.15 15.48
CA TRP A 146 -1.11 3.30 14.81
C TRP A 146 -1.74 2.44 13.71
N TRP A 147 -2.94 1.93 13.90
CA TRP A 147 -3.62 1.14 12.86
C TRP A 147 -3.96 1.98 11.63
N VAL A 148 -4.37 3.22 11.79
CA VAL A 148 -4.57 4.16 10.67
C VAL A 148 -3.25 4.38 9.92
N VAL A 149 -2.16 4.63 10.64
CA VAL A 149 -0.82 4.79 10.06
C VAL A 149 -0.35 3.51 9.36
N LEU A 150 -0.63 2.37 9.94
CA LEU A 150 -0.27 1.07 9.37
C LEU A 150 -1.06 0.79 8.08
N ALA A 151 -2.35 1.08 8.07
CA ALA A 151 -3.21 0.93 6.88
C ALA A 151 -2.68 1.78 5.70
N ASP A 152 -2.33 3.05 5.95
CA ASP A 152 -1.71 3.91 4.93
C ASP A 152 -0.37 3.34 4.41
N ARG A 153 0.46 2.80 5.29
CA ARG A 153 1.75 2.22 4.89
C ARG A 153 1.61 0.93 4.10
N LEU A 154 0.65 0.10 4.44
CA LEU A 154 0.42 -1.18 3.78
C LEU A 154 -0.19 -1.01 2.40
N LYS A 155 -0.98 0.05 2.18
CA LYS A 155 -1.69 0.32 0.90
C LYS A 155 -2.36 -0.93 0.33
N ASN A 156 -2.97 -1.73 1.21
CA ASN A 156 -3.58 -3.01 0.85
C ASN A 156 -5.10 -2.84 0.66
N PRO A 157 -5.59 -2.64 -0.57
CA PRO A 157 -7.02 -2.46 -0.83
C PRO A 157 -7.82 -3.76 -0.78
N SER A 158 -7.16 -4.90 -0.68
CA SER A 158 -7.81 -6.22 -0.84
C SER A 158 -8.28 -6.87 0.46
N GLY A 159 -8.18 -6.18 1.60
CA GLY A 159 -8.86 -6.57 2.82
C GLY A 159 -8.33 -7.82 3.52
N ARG A 160 -7.15 -8.31 3.23
CA ARG A 160 -6.49 -9.34 4.04
C ARG A 160 -5.18 -8.82 4.59
N GLY A 161 -5.11 -8.67 5.90
CA GLY A 161 -3.89 -8.18 6.53
C GLY A 161 -4.06 -7.93 8.03
N PRO A 162 -3.01 -7.48 8.72
CA PRO A 162 -3.05 -7.31 10.17
C PRO A 162 -4.13 -6.32 10.63
N VAL A 163 -4.51 -5.34 9.80
CA VAL A 163 -5.56 -4.38 10.17
C VAL A 163 -6.93 -5.07 10.30
N ASP A 164 -7.24 -6.02 9.41
CA ASP A 164 -8.49 -6.79 9.51
C ASP A 164 -8.51 -7.66 10.76
N LEU A 165 -7.38 -8.31 11.05
CA LEU A 165 -7.18 -9.05 12.31
C LEU A 165 -7.40 -8.16 13.52
N TYR A 166 -6.78 -6.98 13.55
CA TYR A 166 -6.89 -6.04 14.66
C TYR A 166 -8.32 -5.53 14.84
N LEU A 167 -9.01 -5.20 13.75
CA LEU A 167 -10.42 -4.80 13.79
C LEU A 167 -11.32 -5.93 14.31
N SER A 168 -11.00 -7.19 13.99
CA SER A 168 -11.73 -8.36 14.48
C SER A 168 -11.65 -8.57 16.00
N LEU A 169 -10.69 -7.94 16.68
CA LEU A 169 -10.54 -8.00 18.14
C LEU A 169 -11.43 -6.98 18.88
N LEU A 170 -11.99 -6.02 18.17
CA LEU A 170 -12.89 -5.02 18.75
C LEU A 170 -14.31 -5.57 18.93
N GLU A 171 -15.07 -4.96 19.84
CA GLU A 171 -16.53 -5.14 19.85
C GLU A 171 -17.09 -4.78 18.47
N PRO A 172 -17.97 -5.61 17.86
CA PRO A 172 -18.39 -5.40 16.47
C PRO A 172 -19.02 -4.03 16.21
N ALA A 173 -19.79 -3.50 17.17
CA ALA A 173 -20.39 -2.17 17.07
C ALA A 173 -19.31 -1.07 17.07
N ASP A 174 -18.30 -1.20 17.93
CA ASP A 174 -17.19 -0.25 18.05
C ASP A 174 -16.27 -0.31 16.83
N ALA A 175 -16.04 -1.50 16.26
CA ALA A 175 -15.32 -1.66 15.00
C ALA A 175 -16.03 -0.92 13.85
N ALA A 176 -17.36 -1.04 13.76
CA ALA A 176 -18.17 -0.31 12.77
C ALA A 176 -18.09 1.21 12.98
N VAL A 177 -18.11 1.68 14.21
CA VAL A 177 -17.96 3.12 14.55
C VAL A 177 -16.59 3.63 14.11
N LEU A 178 -15.51 2.89 14.41
CA LEU A 178 -14.15 3.25 13.99
C LEU A 178 -14.03 3.30 12.46
N ALA A 179 -14.52 2.25 11.77
CA ALA A 179 -14.49 2.19 10.32
C ALA A 179 -15.27 3.37 9.69
N ALA A 180 -16.48 3.64 10.17
CA ALA A 180 -17.30 4.76 9.71
C ALA A 180 -16.61 6.12 9.97
N HIS A 181 -15.92 6.27 11.09
CA HIS A 181 -15.18 7.50 11.41
C HIS A 181 -14.04 7.72 10.42
N VAL A 182 -13.20 6.69 10.18
CA VAL A 182 -12.05 6.79 9.25
C VAL A 182 -12.54 7.07 7.82
N VAL A 183 -13.60 6.39 7.37
CA VAL A 183 -14.19 6.63 6.03
C VAL A 183 -14.73 8.05 5.92
N ARG A 184 -15.45 8.56 6.91
CA ARG A 184 -15.95 9.95 6.90
C ARG A 184 -14.81 10.96 6.87
N ALA A 185 -13.79 10.78 7.70
CA ALA A 185 -12.62 11.65 7.72
C ALA A 185 -11.92 11.67 6.35
N TRP A 186 -11.78 10.49 5.73
CA TRP A 186 -11.23 10.38 4.39
C TRP A 186 -12.11 11.06 3.33
N VAL A 187 -13.43 10.85 3.35
CA VAL A 187 -14.36 11.51 2.42
C VAL A 187 -14.28 13.03 2.55
N VAL A 188 -14.24 13.57 3.79
CA VAL A 188 -14.06 15.01 4.02
C VAL A 188 -12.76 15.51 3.42
N GLN A 189 -11.65 14.78 3.58
CA GLN A 189 -10.38 15.13 2.98
C GLN A 189 -10.39 15.04 1.46
N ASP A 190 -10.99 13.99 0.90
CA ASP A 190 -11.01 13.73 -0.55
C ASP A 190 -11.93 14.73 -1.29
N THR A 191 -12.96 15.24 -0.60
CA THR A 191 -13.88 16.25 -1.12
C THR A 191 -13.49 17.69 -0.74
N ALA A 192 -12.48 17.87 0.11
CA ALA A 192 -12.01 19.18 0.51
C ALA A 192 -11.40 19.93 -0.69
N HIS A 193 -11.80 21.19 -0.89
CA HIS A 193 -11.13 22.02 -1.85
C HIS A 193 -9.68 22.25 -1.44
N PRO A 194 -8.71 22.11 -2.37
CA PRO A 194 -7.33 22.40 -2.05
C PRO A 194 -7.19 23.88 -1.71
N SER A 195 -6.32 24.20 -0.77
CA SER A 195 -6.00 25.60 -0.48
C SER A 195 -5.42 26.28 -1.72
N ALA A 196 -5.55 27.60 -1.80
CA ALA A 196 -4.94 28.36 -2.89
C ALA A 196 -3.41 28.13 -2.96
N GLN A 197 -2.77 27.94 -1.81
CA GLN A 197 -1.34 27.66 -1.72
C GLN A 197 -1.00 26.29 -2.27
N ASP A 198 -1.77 25.23 -1.93
CA ASP A 198 -1.56 23.86 -2.45
C ASP A 198 -1.79 23.82 -3.96
N SER A 199 -2.85 24.49 -4.43
CA SER A 199 -3.14 24.60 -5.86
C SER A 199 -2.05 25.34 -6.63
N GLN A 200 -1.49 26.39 -6.04
CA GLN A 200 -0.38 27.13 -6.63
C GLN A 200 0.90 26.28 -6.70
N ALA A 201 1.23 25.55 -5.63
CA ALA A 201 2.39 24.67 -5.60
C ALA A 201 2.27 23.51 -6.60
N TYR A 202 1.09 22.90 -6.70
CA TYR A 202 0.78 21.89 -7.71
C TYR A 202 0.93 22.47 -9.13
N ALA A 203 0.30 23.62 -9.39
CA ALA A 203 0.28 24.26 -10.70
C ALA A 203 1.69 24.61 -11.19
N GLN A 204 2.56 25.14 -10.31
CA GLN A 204 3.95 25.41 -10.65
C GLN A 204 4.71 24.15 -11.07
N THR A 205 4.52 23.05 -10.33
CA THR A 205 5.17 21.78 -10.63
C THR A 205 4.65 21.18 -11.94
N ALA A 206 3.32 21.04 -12.05
CA ALA A 206 2.67 20.45 -13.22
C ALA A 206 2.85 21.29 -14.49
N GLY A 207 2.72 22.61 -14.38
CA GLY A 207 2.92 23.55 -15.49
C GLY A 207 4.35 23.48 -16.02
N ARG A 208 5.36 23.47 -15.13
CA ARG A 208 6.77 23.34 -15.51
C ARG A 208 7.05 21.98 -16.17
N GLN A 209 6.51 20.90 -15.60
CA GLN A 209 6.67 19.56 -16.18
C GLN A 209 6.09 19.48 -17.60
N ARG A 210 4.89 20.01 -17.83
CA ARG A 210 4.24 20.06 -19.14
C ARG A 210 5.05 20.92 -20.11
N TYR A 211 5.53 22.07 -19.68
CA TYR A 211 6.38 22.95 -20.49
C TYR A 211 7.66 22.24 -20.95
N ASP A 212 8.39 21.61 -20.03
CA ASP A 212 9.62 20.89 -20.34
C ASP A 212 9.37 19.66 -21.23
N GLN A 213 8.25 18.96 -21.04
CA GLN A 213 7.84 17.84 -21.87
C GLN A 213 7.55 18.25 -23.29
N THR A 214 6.81 19.34 -23.48
CA THR A 214 6.49 19.88 -24.81
C THR A 214 7.75 20.33 -25.55
N ARG A 215 8.67 21.00 -24.87
CA ARG A 215 9.95 21.41 -25.47
C ARG A 215 10.81 20.23 -25.90
N ARG A 216 10.84 19.16 -25.10
CA ARG A 216 11.54 17.91 -25.48
C ARG A 216 10.86 17.25 -26.67
N TRP A 217 9.53 17.24 -26.71
CA TRP A 217 8.79 16.71 -27.84
C TRP A 217 9.07 17.51 -29.13
N LEU A 218 9.02 18.83 -29.07
CA LEU A 218 9.38 19.69 -30.20
C LEU A 218 10.81 19.41 -30.69
N ALA A 219 11.77 19.28 -29.79
CA ALA A 219 13.14 18.96 -30.18
C ALA A 219 13.21 17.59 -30.88
N SER A 220 12.48 16.59 -30.39
CA SER A 220 12.38 15.27 -31.00
C SER A 220 11.74 15.32 -32.41
N CYS A 221 10.68 16.13 -32.61
CA CYS A 221 10.05 16.30 -33.91
C CYS A 221 11.01 16.93 -34.94
N ARG A 222 11.87 17.83 -34.48
CA ARG A 222 12.89 18.50 -35.37
C ARG A 222 14.05 17.57 -35.75
N THR A 223 14.37 16.60 -34.93
CA THR A 223 15.54 15.74 -35.10
C THR A 223 15.21 14.33 -35.62
N THR A 224 13.97 13.90 -35.54
CA THR A 224 13.55 12.54 -35.90
C THR A 224 12.63 12.57 -37.12
N PRO A 225 13.06 12.09 -38.30
CA PRO A 225 12.28 12.14 -39.53
C PRO A 225 10.87 11.53 -39.43
N ARG A 226 10.72 10.46 -38.63
CA ARG A 226 9.41 9.80 -38.41
C ARG A 226 8.39 10.65 -37.66
N LEU A 227 8.83 11.73 -37.01
CA LEU A 227 7.98 12.65 -36.25
C LEU A 227 7.78 14.00 -36.98
N ALA A 228 8.26 14.12 -38.22
CA ALA A 228 8.19 15.38 -38.99
C ALA A 228 6.75 15.84 -39.19
N ASP A 229 5.80 14.93 -39.39
CA ASP A 229 4.38 15.26 -39.57
C ASP A 229 3.74 15.87 -38.32
N SER A 230 4.32 15.62 -37.14
CA SER A 230 3.86 16.17 -35.84
C SER A 230 4.50 17.54 -35.54
N LEU A 231 5.42 18.05 -36.37
CA LEU A 231 6.16 19.27 -36.10
C LEU A 231 5.24 20.50 -35.98
N PRO A 232 4.23 20.73 -36.86
CA PRO A 232 3.35 21.90 -36.74
C PRO A 232 2.57 21.90 -35.42
N GLN A 233 2.10 20.73 -34.96
CA GLN A 233 1.42 20.61 -33.70
C GLN A 233 2.37 20.88 -32.54
N ALA A 234 3.59 20.32 -32.57
CA ALA A 234 4.59 20.50 -31.51
C ALA A 234 5.02 22.00 -31.42
N GLU A 235 5.08 22.73 -32.53
CA GLU A 235 5.37 24.17 -32.54
C GLU A 235 4.23 24.97 -31.95
N ALA A 236 2.98 24.65 -32.29
CA ALA A 236 1.80 25.31 -31.73
C ALA A 236 1.71 25.09 -30.21
N GLU A 237 1.93 23.87 -29.75
CA GLU A 237 1.94 23.57 -28.31
C GLU A 237 3.13 24.22 -27.59
N ALA A 238 4.29 24.28 -28.18
CA ALA A 238 5.47 24.91 -27.59
C ALA A 238 5.38 26.47 -27.57
N ALA A 239 4.48 27.06 -28.32
CA ALA A 239 4.19 28.51 -28.28
C ALA A 239 3.49 28.91 -26.96
N VAL A 240 2.79 27.97 -26.30
CA VAL A 240 2.19 28.18 -24.97
C VAL A 240 3.28 28.35 -23.93
N GLY A 241 3.34 29.51 -23.30
CA GLY A 241 4.35 29.89 -22.32
C GLY A 241 4.23 29.15 -21.00
N LEU A 242 5.27 29.20 -20.18
CA LEU A 242 5.29 28.56 -18.86
C LEU A 242 4.17 29.14 -17.96
N GLU A 243 3.97 30.43 -17.92
CA GLU A 243 2.96 31.07 -17.07
C GLU A 243 1.54 30.62 -17.44
N GLU A 244 1.24 30.52 -18.72
CA GLU A 244 -0.06 30.05 -19.20
C GLU A 244 -0.29 28.56 -18.83
N ARG A 245 0.75 27.72 -18.94
CA ARG A 245 0.66 26.31 -18.51
C ARG A 245 0.48 26.16 -17.00
N VAL A 246 1.09 27.04 -16.21
CA VAL A 246 0.86 27.09 -14.76
C VAL A 246 -0.58 27.52 -14.47
N ALA A 247 -1.09 28.53 -15.16
CA ALA A 247 -2.49 28.97 -14.99
C ALA A 247 -3.50 27.88 -15.38
N GLN A 248 -3.26 27.17 -16.48
CA GLN A 248 -4.08 26.04 -16.91
C GLN A 248 -4.06 24.90 -15.87
N ALA A 249 -2.88 24.55 -15.38
CA ALA A 249 -2.74 23.51 -14.36
C ALA A 249 -3.43 23.88 -13.04
N TYR A 250 -3.39 25.17 -12.66
CA TYR A 250 -4.13 25.69 -11.51
C TYR A 250 -5.64 25.53 -11.69
N ALA A 251 -6.16 25.98 -12.82
CA ALA A 251 -7.58 25.89 -13.13
C ALA A 251 -8.09 24.44 -13.24
N GLU A 252 -7.28 23.53 -13.77
CA GLU A 252 -7.59 22.11 -13.83
C GLU A 252 -7.63 21.49 -12.44
N HIS A 253 -6.65 21.79 -11.58
CA HIS A 253 -6.59 21.28 -10.23
C HIS A 253 -7.82 21.69 -9.41
N GLN A 254 -8.24 22.95 -9.52
CA GLN A 254 -9.46 23.44 -8.87
C GLN A 254 -10.73 22.73 -9.41
N ARG A 255 -10.83 22.52 -10.72
CA ARG A 255 -11.99 21.85 -11.34
C ARG A 255 -12.10 20.36 -10.99
N THR A 256 -10.98 19.66 -10.86
CA THR A 256 -10.97 18.23 -10.51
C THR A 256 -11.59 18.00 -9.14
N TYR A 257 -11.34 18.88 -8.17
CA TYR A 257 -11.94 18.78 -6.83
C TYR A 257 -13.43 19.17 -6.81
N VAL A 258 -13.87 20.09 -7.64
CA VAL A 258 -15.31 20.42 -7.77
C VAL A 258 -16.08 19.27 -8.42
N GLY A 259 -15.46 18.56 -9.37
CA GLY A 259 -16.10 17.43 -10.07
C GLY A 259 -16.25 16.19 -9.18
N SER A 260 -15.34 15.92 -8.25
CA SER A 260 -15.42 14.79 -7.34
C SER A 260 -16.42 15.00 -6.19
N ALA A 261 -16.75 16.25 -5.87
CA ALA A 261 -17.77 16.58 -4.85
C ALA A 261 -19.22 16.45 -5.35
N ILE A 262 -19.43 16.29 -6.66
CA ILE A 262 -20.75 16.27 -7.30
C ILE A 262 -21.09 14.86 -7.85
N ALA A 263 -20.13 13.96 -7.93
CA ALA A 263 -20.31 12.58 -8.38
C ALA A 263 -20.51 11.64 -7.19
#